data_d8485fdd3492d00890d94b53aa84ec48
#
_entry.id   d8485fdd3492d00890d94b53aa84ec48
#
_cell.length_a   1.000
_cell.length_b   1.000
_cell.length_c   1.000
_cell.angle_alpha   90.00
_cell.angle_beta   90.00
_cell.angle_gamma   90.00
#
_symmetry.space_group_name_H-M   'P 1'
#
loop_
_entity.id
_entity.type
_entity.pdbx_description
1 polymer ?
#
loop_
_entity_poly.entity_id
_entity_poly.type
_entity_poly.pdbx_seq_one_letter_code
_entity_poly.pdbx_strand_id
1 'polypeptide(L)'
;MKKTIKYLMLTLVAVFACVAISSCSKDDDDDPNKGIGNYYVQLTGVETNCIDATGNNLADTFKSGWISENKADAQGKKTIGKTDNETARTWFNQFINTLVQSFDEELRGKNLLPENGYIRYYFSLGSDASYGGANENAIIEVSNSGAIKR
;
A
#
# COMPACT_ATOMS: atom_id res chain seq x y z
N MET A 1 -8.69 23.47 -5.27
CA MET A 1 -7.63 22.46 -5.14
C MET A 1 -7.64 21.68 -3.85
N LYS A 2 -8.04 22.26 -2.74
CA LYS A 2 -8.14 21.49 -1.47
C LYS A 2 -9.17 20.36 -1.49
N LYS A 3 -10.19 20.47 -2.33
CA LYS A 3 -11.24 19.44 -2.41
C LYS A 3 -10.82 18.22 -3.22
N THR A 4 -9.91 18.39 -4.15
CA THR A 4 -9.53 17.32 -5.07
C THR A 4 -8.61 16.29 -4.40
N ILE A 5 -7.77 16.73 -3.48
CA ILE A 5 -6.85 15.84 -2.77
C ILE A 5 -7.60 14.94 -1.79
N LYS A 6 -8.73 15.42 -1.24
CA LYS A 6 -9.58 14.61 -0.37
C LYS A 6 -10.27 13.47 -1.13
N TYR A 7 -10.63 13.70 -2.37
CA TYR A 7 -11.28 12.67 -3.18
C TYR A 7 -10.32 11.59 -3.63
N LEU A 8 -9.03 11.91 -3.75
CA LEU A 8 -8.02 10.95 -4.10
C LEU A 8 -7.87 9.88 -3.01
N MET A 9 -8.23 10.20 -1.79
CA MET A 9 -8.13 9.28 -0.67
C MET A 9 -9.36 8.40 -0.49
N LEU A 10 -10.48 8.81 -1.05
CA LEU A 10 -11.75 8.11 -0.81
C LEU A 10 -11.94 6.87 -1.65
N THR A 11 -11.25 6.74 -2.76
CA THR A 11 -11.47 5.65 -3.68
C THR A 11 -10.66 4.41 -3.39
N LEU A 12 -9.74 4.47 -2.45
CA LEU A 12 -8.86 3.36 -2.13
C LEU A 12 -9.49 2.29 -1.23
N VAL A 13 -10.70 2.51 -0.76
CA VAL A 13 -11.32 1.64 0.24
C VAL A 13 -11.79 0.31 -0.33
N ALA A 14 -12.07 0.26 -1.61
CA ALA A 14 -12.77 -0.87 -2.17
C ALA A 14 -11.92 -2.10 -2.50
N VAL A 15 -10.61 -1.96 -2.40
CA VAL A 15 -9.73 -2.94 -3.00
C VAL A 15 -9.45 -4.15 -2.13
N PHE A 16 -9.63 -4.04 -0.82
CA PHE A 16 -9.27 -5.12 0.06
C PHE A 16 -10.37 -6.13 0.38
N ALA A 17 -11.57 -5.83 -0.02
CA ALA A 17 -12.70 -6.68 0.34
C ALA A 17 -12.73 -8.02 -0.40
N CYS A 18 -11.88 -8.17 -1.39
CA CYS A 18 -11.96 -9.32 -2.28
C CYS A 18 -10.81 -10.31 -2.18
N VAL A 19 -9.89 -10.10 -1.27
CA VAL A 19 -8.91 -11.15 -1.04
C VAL A 19 -9.48 -12.08 0.01
N ALA A 20 -10.43 -12.83 -0.40
CA ALA A 20 -10.85 -13.94 0.40
C ALA A 20 -9.73 -14.95 0.34
N ILE A 21 -9.02 -14.97 1.38
CA ILE A 21 -7.92 -15.85 1.49
C ILE A 21 -8.46 -17.18 1.88
N SER A 22 -8.63 -18.00 0.92
CA SER A 22 -8.77 -19.36 1.24
C SER A 22 -7.37 -19.92 1.35
N SER A 23 -6.84 -19.87 2.50
CA SER A 23 -5.60 -20.50 2.69
C SER A 23 -5.85 -21.94 2.88
N CYS A 24 -5.75 -22.64 1.89
CA CYS A 24 -5.63 -24.04 2.04
C CYS A 24 -4.20 -24.38 2.06
N SER A 25 -3.69 -24.43 3.16
CA SER A 25 -2.41 -24.82 3.22
C SER A 25 -2.35 -26.30 3.26
N LYS A 26 -1.63 -26.84 2.44
CA LYS A 26 -1.39 -28.07 2.43
C LYS A 26 -0.16 -28.33 2.82
N ASP A 27 0.29 -28.67 3.59
CA ASP A 27 1.26 -28.87 4.12
C ASP A 27 1.92 -29.97 4.01
N ASP A 28 2.74 -30.23 4.05
CA ASP A 28 3.38 -31.18 3.94
C ASP A 28 4.57 -31.08 4.46
N ASP A 29 5.03 -31.09 5.30
CA ASP A 29 6.13 -31.29 5.64
C ASP A 29 6.88 -30.92 6.50
N ASP A 30 7.63 -31.03 6.73
CA ASP A 30 8.75 -30.99 7.46
C ASP A 30 8.72 -30.05 8.62
N ASP A 31 8.48 -28.90 8.71
CA ASP A 31 8.25 -28.01 9.85
C ASP A 31 7.01 -27.21 9.54
N PRO A 32 5.89 -27.61 10.09
CA PRO A 32 4.62 -26.95 9.75
C PRO A 32 4.57 -25.50 10.15
N ASN A 33 5.54 -25.02 10.92
CA ASN A 33 5.56 -23.62 11.35
C ASN A 33 6.61 -22.78 10.61
N LYS A 34 7.37 -23.38 9.74
CA LYS A 34 8.44 -22.67 9.05
C LYS A 34 7.88 -21.59 8.14
N GLY A 35 8.23 -20.35 8.43
CA GLY A 35 7.78 -19.21 7.64
C GLY A 35 6.32 -18.85 7.79
N ILE A 36 5.58 -19.55 8.64
CA ILE A 36 4.18 -19.23 8.90
C ILE A 36 4.11 -18.18 9.99
N GLY A 37 3.41 -17.12 9.72
CA GLY A 37 3.22 -16.03 10.67
C GLY A 37 2.19 -15.06 10.17
N ASN A 38 1.95 -14.01 10.95
CA ASN A 38 1.10 -12.93 10.52
C ASN A 38 1.92 -11.97 9.66
N TYR A 39 1.43 -11.72 8.47
CA TYR A 39 2.07 -10.80 7.55
C TYR A 39 1.27 -9.51 7.46
N TYR A 40 1.97 -8.41 7.23
CA TYR A 40 1.35 -7.10 7.10
C TYR A 40 2.02 -6.30 5.99
N VAL A 41 1.24 -5.45 5.35
CA VAL A 41 1.75 -4.42 4.46
C VAL A 41 1.95 -3.18 5.31
N GLN A 42 3.10 -2.56 5.20
CA GLN A 42 3.38 -1.32 5.93
C GLN A 42 3.69 -0.20 4.96
N LEU A 43 3.01 0.92 5.15
CA LEU A 43 3.40 2.17 4.51
C LEU A 43 4.53 2.77 5.35
N THR A 44 5.75 2.66 4.87
CA THR A 44 6.94 3.10 5.60
C THR A 44 7.22 4.58 5.43
N GLY A 45 6.77 5.18 4.35
CA GLY A 45 6.98 6.60 4.11
C GLY A 45 6.19 7.12 2.92
N VAL A 46 6.09 8.42 2.86
CA VAL A 46 5.53 9.14 1.72
C VAL A 46 6.45 10.31 1.40
N GLU A 47 6.74 10.50 0.13
CA GLU A 47 7.50 11.63 -0.37
C GLU A 47 6.66 12.35 -1.41
N THR A 48 6.65 13.66 -1.37
CA THR A 48 5.92 14.47 -2.34
C THR A 48 6.52 15.86 -2.45
N ASN A 49 6.35 16.47 -3.61
CA ASN A 49 6.63 17.89 -3.80
C ASN A 49 5.35 18.75 -3.70
N CYS A 50 4.21 18.14 -3.39
CA CYS A 50 2.97 18.88 -3.22
C CYS A 50 2.96 19.61 -1.88
N ILE A 51 2.47 20.85 -1.91
CA ILE A 51 2.37 21.69 -0.71
C ILE A 51 0.94 22.17 -0.56
N ASP A 52 0.58 22.55 0.67
CA ASP A 52 -0.72 23.15 0.93
C ASP A 52 -0.71 24.66 0.63
N ALA A 53 -1.82 25.32 0.88
CA ALA A 53 -1.96 26.75 0.62
C ALA A 53 -1.05 27.62 1.51
N THR A 54 -0.48 27.09 2.56
CA THR A 54 0.42 27.78 3.47
C THR A 54 1.88 27.42 3.22
N GLY A 55 2.16 26.55 2.26
CA GLY A 55 3.50 26.16 1.87
C GLY A 55 4.05 24.92 2.61
N ASN A 56 3.21 24.22 3.39
CA ASN A 56 3.64 23.02 4.09
C ASN A 56 3.57 21.81 3.19
N ASN A 57 4.57 20.93 3.28
CA ASN A 57 4.60 19.69 2.52
C ASN A 57 3.47 18.76 2.95
N LEU A 58 2.84 18.12 1.99
CA LEU A 58 1.66 17.28 2.20
C LEU A 58 1.98 15.80 2.47
N ALA A 59 3.22 15.41 2.63
CA ALA A 59 3.60 14.01 2.84
C ALA A 59 2.87 13.38 4.03
N ASP A 60 2.84 14.06 5.16
CA ASP A 60 2.15 13.57 6.35
C ASP A 60 0.63 13.48 6.15
N THR A 61 0.08 14.39 5.38
CA THR A 61 -1.35 14.38 5.05
C THR A 61 -1.70 13.16 4.20
N PHE A 62 -0.89 12.86 3.20
CA PHE A 62 -1.09 11.68 2.37
C PHE A 62 -0.88 10.39 3.16
N LYS A 63 0.13 10.36 4.03
CA LYS A 63 0.38 9.21 4.89
C LYS A 63 -0.80 8.95 5.83
N SER A 64 -1.25 9.97 6.52
CA SER A 64 -2.39 9.88 7.45
C SER A 64 -3.67 9.48 6.73
N GLY A 65 -3.87 10.00 5.53
CA GLY A 65 -5.02 9.64 4.70
C GLY A 65 -5.00 8.16 4.33
N TRP A 66 -3.86 7.65 3.87
CA TRP A 66 -3.73 6.25 3.54
C TRP A 66 -4.00 5.35 4.75
N ILE A 67 -3.44 5.69 5.91
CA ILE A 67 -3.65 4.96 7.16
C ILE A 67 -5.14 4.90 7.51
N SER A 68 -5.81 6.02 7.44
CA SER A 68 -7.23 6.13 7.77
C SER A 68 -8.09 5.31 6.80
N GLU A 69 -7.87 5.47 5.50
CA GLU A 69 -8.67 4.81 4.48
C GLU A 69 -8.48 3.29 4.48
N ASN A 70 -7.29 2.84 4.78
CA ASN A 70 -6.97 1.41 4.77
C ASN A 70 -7.12 0.76 6.14
N LYS A 71 -7.54 1.52 7.15
CA LYS A 71 -7.69 1.05 8.53
C LYS A 71 -6.40 0.40 9.03
N ALA A 72 -5.27 1.00 8.67
CA ALA A 72 -3.98 0.59 9.16
C ALA A 72 -3.78 1.10 10.60
N ASP A 73 -2.80 0.56 11.29
CA ASP A 73 -2.45 1.06 12.62
C ASP A 73 -1.65 2.37 12.52
N ALA A 74 -1.32 2.94 13.67
CA ALA A 74 -0.60 4.22 13.74
C ALA A 74 0.78 4.17 13.07
N GLN A 75 1.36 3.00 12.91
CA GLN A 75 2.62 2.79 12.22
C GLN A 75 2.47 2.52 10.73
N GLY A 76 1.24 2.56 10.24
CA GLY A 76 0.96 2.29 8.82
C GLY A 76 0.93 0.81 8.46
N LYS A 77 0.75 -0.07 9.44
CA LYS A 77 0.69 -1.51 9.21
C LYS A 77 -0.74 -1.97 9.02
N LYS A 78 -0.95 -2.74 7.97
CA LYS A 78 -2.22 -3.39 7.71
C LYS A 78 -1.98 -4.89 7.61
N THR A 79 -2.58 -5.66 8.51
CA THR A 79 -2.47 -7.12 8.51
C THR A 79 -3.14 -7.69 7.28
N ILE A 80 -2.44 -8.57 6.58
CA ILE A 80 -2.98 -9.25 5.41
C ILE A 80 -3.35 -10.71 5.70
N GLY A 81 -2.83 -11.29 6.76
CA GLY A 81 -3.25 -12.59 7.22
C GLY A 81 -2.11 -13.47 7.70
N LYS A 82 -2.49 -14.63 8.22
CA LYS A 82 -1.53 -15.65 8.65
C LYS A 82 -1.31 -16.63 7.51
N THR A 83 -0.07 -16.74 7.07
CA THR A 83 0.27 -17.59 5.94
C THR A 83 1.77 -17.86 5.91
N ASP A 84 2.24 -18.55 4.88
CA ASP A 84 3.66 -18.74 4.59
C ASP A 84 4.22 -17.53 3.82
N ASN A 85 5.55 -17.53 3.73
CA ASN A 85 6.28 -16.43 3.11
C ASN A 85 5.96 -16.24 1.61
N GLU A 86 5.88 -17.34 0.87
CA GLU A 86 5.65 -17.27 -0.58
C GLU A 86 4.25 -16.72 -0.89
N THR A 87 3.27 -17.22 -0.17
CA THR A 87 1.89 -16.73 -0.30
C THR A 87 1.79 -15.25 0.08
N ALA A 88 2.46 -14.86 1.16
CA ALA A 88 2.47 -13.46 1.60
C ALA A 88 3.07 -12.54 0.54
N ARG A 89 4.15 -12.95 -0.12
CA ARG A 89 4.75 -12.18 -1.22
C ARG A 89 3.78 -12.04 -2.39
N THR A 90 3.09 -13.11 -2.72
CA THR A 90 2.07 -13.08 -3.77
C THR A 90 0.98 -12.07 -3.43
N TRP A 91 0.45 -12.11 -2.21
CA TRP A 91 -0.56 -11.18 -1.76
C TRP A 91 -0.06 -9.73 -1.77
N PHE A 92 1.17 -9.51 -1.31
CA PHE A 92 1.79 -8.18 -1.32
C PHE A 92 1.86 -7.63 -2.75
N ASN A 93 2.35 -8.43 -3.69
CA ASN A 93 2.46 -7.99 -5.07
C ASN A 93 1.10 -7.73 -5.71
N GLN A 94 0.11 -8.54 -5.42
CA GLN A 94 -1.27 -8.31 -5.87
C GLN A 94 -1.81 -7.01 -5.29
N PHE A 95 -1.59 -6.77 -4.01
CA PHE A 95 -2.00 -5.55 -3.35
C PHE A 95 -1.36 -4.32 -4.01
N ILE A 96 -0.06 -4.34 -4.22
CA ILE A 96 0.66 -3.24 -4.84
C ILE A 96 0.14 -2.99 -6.27
N ASN A 97 -0.03 -4.04 -7.06
CA ASN A 97 -0.52 -3.91 -8.43
C ASN A 97 -1.94 -3.32 -8.46
N THR A 98 -2.79 -3.72 -7.52
CA THR A 98 -4.14 -3.19 -7.43
C THR A 98 -4.14 -1.71 -7.03
N LEU A 99 -3.25 -1.31 -6.11
CA LEU A 99 -3.08 0.08 -5.76
C LEU A 99 -2.61 0.91 -6.96
N VAL A 100 -1.63 0.42 -7.70
CA VAL A 100 -1.15 1.11 -8.90
C VAL A 100 -2.29 1.32 -9.88
N GLN A 101 -3.07 0.29 -10.13
CA GLN A 101 -4.21 0.38 -11.05
C GLN A 101 -5.25 1.40 -10.55
N SER A 102 -5.58 1.36 -9.28
CA SER A 102 -6.56 2.29 -8.70
C SER A 102 -6.08 3.74 -8.77
N PHE A 103 -4.83 3.99 -8.43
CA PHE A 103 -4.26 5.33 -8.56
C PHE A 103 -4.20 5.79 -10.02
N ASP A 104 -3.86 4.89 -10.92
CA ASP A 104 -3.79 5.22 -12.33
C ASP A 104 -5.16 5.64 -12.88
N GLU A 105 -6.20 4.91 -12.55
CA GLU A 105 -7.57 5.23 -12.94
C GLU A 105 -8.04 6.56 -12.36
N GLU A 106 -7.62 6.88 -11.13
CA GLU A 106 -8.01 8.12 -10.47
C GLU A 106 -7.27 9.34 -10.97
N LEU A 107 -6.03 9.20 -11.40
CA LEU A 107 -5.18 10.34 -11.67
C LEU A 107 -4.91 10.60 -13.13
N ARG A 108 -4.86 9.57 -13.95
CA ARG A 108 -4.45 9.72 -15.35
C ARG A 108 -5.35 10.70 -16.09
N GLY A 109 -4.76 11.78 -16.54
CA GLY A 109 -5.44 12.78 -17.36
C GLY A 109 -6.42 13.69 -16.62
N LYS A 110 -6.53 13.57 -15.31
CA LYS A 110 -7.49 14.39 -14.55
C LYS A 110 -6.88 15.64 -13.91
N ASN A 111 -5.57 15.77 -13.98
CA ASN A 111 -4.84 16.94 -13.44
C ASN A 111 -5.21 17.27 -12.00
N LEU A 112 -5.26 16.25 -11.14
CA LEU A 112 -5.63 16.42 -9.74
C LEU A 112 -4.48 16.93 -8.87
N LEU A 113 -3.25 16.75 -9.33
CA LEU A 113 -2.06 17.26 -8.66
C LEU A 113 -1.61 18.56 -9.32
N PRO A 114 -0.79 19.37 -8.64
CA PRO A 114 -0.14 20.51 -9.26
C PRO A 114 0.69 20.08 -10.49
N GLU A 115 0.98 21.02 -11.36
CA GLU A 115 1.85 20.75 -12.49
C GLU A 115 3.20 20.22 -11.98
N ASN A 116 3.66 19.10 -12.52
CA ASN A 116 4.85 18.40 -12.06
C ASN A 116 4.76 17.88 -10.62
N GLY A 117 3.56 17.83 -10.08
CA GLY A 117 3.32 17.23 -8.76
C GLY A 117 3.45 15.71 -8.79
N TYR A 118 4.02 15.15 -7.74
CA TYR A 118 4.10 13.70 -7.57
C TYR A 118 3.92 13.31 -6.11
N ILE A 119 3.54 12.06 -5.90
CA ILE A 119 3.49 11.43 -4.58
C ILE A 119 4.14 10.06 -4.73
N ARG A 120 5.09 9.74 -3.89
CA ARG A 120 5.69 8.40 -3.80
C ARG A 120 5.30 7.76 -2.48
N TYR A 121 4.69 6.59 -2.58
CA TYR A 121 4.35 5.78 -1.43
C TYR A 121 5.33 4.63 -1.33
N TYR A 122 5.95 4.47 -0.17
CA TYR A 122 6.94 3.42 0.09
C TYR A 122 6.29 2.34 0.93
N PHE A 123 6.21 1.14 0.40
CA PHE A 123 5.60 0.00 1.07
C PHE A 123 6.62 -1.10 1.35
N SER A 124 6.40 -1.83 2.43
CA SER A 124 7.16 -3.03 2.74
C SER A 124 6.22 -4.14 3.18
N LEU A 125 6.65 -5.37 2.96
CA LEU A 125 6.01 -6.55 3.52
C LEU A 125 6.76 -6.93 4.78
N GLY A 126 6.06 -7.00 5.90
CA GLY A 126 6.62 -7.41 7.17
C GLY A 126 5.92 -8.63 7.73
N SER A 127 6.53 -9.23 8.75
CA SER A 127 6.01 -10.45 9.37
C SER A 127 6.47 -10.58 10.81
N ASP A 128 5.67 -11.28 11.61
CA ASP A 128 6.07 -11.74 12.92
C ASP A 128 6.55 -13.20 12.88
N ALA A 129 6.73 -13.76 11.69
CA ALA A 129 7.17 -15.14 11.54
C ALA A 129 8.56 -15.36 12.15
N SER A 130 8.71 -16.51 12.81
CA SER A 130 9.94 -16.82 13.53
C SER A 130 11.15 -17.06 12.63
N TYR A 131 10.94 -17.35 11.36
CA TYR A 131 12.02 -17.64 10.44
C TYR A 131 11.89 -16.79 9.20
N GLY A 132 12.75 -15.79 9.11
CA GLY A 132 12.97 -15.09 7.86
C GLY A 132 11.73 -14.52 7.22
N GLY A 133 11.20 -13.47 7.78
CA GLY A 133 10.07 -12.79 7.16
C GLY A 133 10.40 -12.33 5.75
N ALA A 134 9.40 -12.20 4.93
CA ALA A 134 9.56 -11.69 3.59
C ALA A 134 10.06 -10.25 3.64
N ASN A 135 11.10 -10.00 2.89
CA ASN A 135 11.58 -8.64 2.71
C ASN A 135 11.23 -8.23 1.28
N GLU A 136 10.01 -7.80 1.10
CA GLU A 136 9.59 -7.21 -0.17
C GLU A 136 9.34 -5.73 0.06
N ASN A 137 9.77 -4.94 -0.90
CA ASN A 137 9.52 -3.51 -0.90
C ASN A 137 8.91 -3.10 -2.22
N ALA A 138 8.11 -2.07 -2.21
CA ALA A 138 7.54 -1.51 -3.42
C ALA A 138 7.40 0.00 -3.28
N ILE A 139 7.60 0.71 -4.37
CA ILE A 139 7.39 2.14 -4.45
C ILE A 139 6.32 2.37 -5.50
N ILE A 140 5.29 3.12 -5.15
CA ILE A 140 4.27 3.57 -6.10
C ILE A 140 4.45 5.06 -6.28
N GLU A 141 4.71 5.48 -7.50
CA GLU A 141 4.77 6.90 -7.84
C GLU A 141 3.51 7.29 -8.59
N VAL A 142 2.87 8.34 -8.13
CA VAL A 142 1.64 8.88 -8.72
C VAL A 142 1.87 10.30 -9.18
N SER A 143 1.34 10.62 -10.33
CA SER A 143 1.40 11.96 -10.92
C SER A 143 0.16 12.18 -11.79
N ASN A 144 0.04 13.35 -12.41
CA ASN A 144 -1.05 13.59 -13.36
C ASN A 144 -0.96 12.68 -14.61
N SER A 145 0.16 12.03 -14.83
CA SER A 145 0.32 11.06 -15.92
C SER A 145 -0.18 9.66 -15.55
N GLY A 146 -0.55 9.44 -14.30
CA GLY A 146 -1.02 8.15 -13.80
C GLY A 146 -0.15 7.62 -12.68
N ALA A 147 -0.18 6.32 -12.46
CA ALA A 147 0.58 5.66 -11.41
C ALA A 147 1.47 4.57 -11.98
N ILE A 148 2.64 4.44 -11.41
CA ILE A 148 3.60 3.40 -11.79
C ILE A 148 4.21 2.77 -10.55
N LYS A 149 4.58 1.49 -10.67
CA LYS A 149 5.39 0.80 -9.67
C LYS A 149 6.85 1.00 -10.06
N ARG A 150 7.66 1.44 -9.11
CA ARG A 150 9.10 1.58 -9.28
C ARG A 150 9.86 0.47 -8.60
#